data_23c359627c0da926b7fd0c17c2741e72
#
_entry.id   23c359627c0da926b7fd0c17c2741e72
#
_cell.length_a   1.000
_cell.length_b   1.000
_cell.length_c   1.000
_cell.angle_alpha   90.00
_cell.angle_beta   90.00
_cell.angle_gamma   90.00
#
_symmetry.space_group_name_H-M   'P 1'
#
loop_
_entity.id
_entity.type
_entity.pdbx_description
1 polymer ?
#
loop_
_entity_poly.entity_id
_entity_poly.type
_entity_poly.pdbx_seq_one_letter_code
_entity_poly.pdbx_strand_id
1 'polypeptide(L)'
;MSNSNISNGFASPSEDGARAFRAIMIAMARPGKILDLDFLVPPEPLSPAAGTVLLTLCDPDTPVKLLSTVSNKEVKDWLAFQTGAVTTEAHLASFVIGSWSEFNPINQFKKGNSKYPDRSATLIVECDDLKDSGMALRGPGIETVSYLSLPEIEAFQKNNAQFPLGVDFIFCAGSKIAALPRSTKGTKD
;
A
#
# COMPACT_ATOMS: atom_id res chain seq x y z
N MET A 1 14.72 -15.62 -23.94
CA MET A 1 15.00 -16.12 -22.61
C MET A 1 14.27 -15.28 -21.59
N SER A 2 13.58 -15.91 -20.68
CA SER A 2 12.88 -15.48 -19.47
C SER A 2 11.43 -15.02 -19.62
N ASN A 3 10.53 -15.97 -19.91
CA ASN A 3 9.10 -15.84 -19.63
C ASN A 3 8.73 -16.34 -18.21
N SER A 4 9.70 -16.63 -17.34
CA SER A 4 9.45 -17.29 -16.05
C SER A 4 8.86 -16.38 -14.96
N ASN A 5 9.08 -15.08 -15.04
CA ASN A 5 8.62 -14.15 -13.98
C ASN A 5 7.20 -13.59 -14.17
N ILE A 6 6.67 -13.69 -15.39
CA ILE A 6 5.30 -13.20 -15.68
C ILE A 6 4.23 -14.12 -15.08
N SER A 7 4.54 -15.40 -14.93
CA SER A 7 3.62 -16.43 -14.41
C SER A 7 3.53 -16.49 -12.87
N ASN A 8 4.32 -15.70 -12.13
CA ASN A 8 4.35 -15.73 -10.68
C ASN A 8 3.14 -14.99 -10.07
N GLY A 9 2.00 -15.67 -10.04
CA GLY A 9 0.78 -15.26 -9.35
C GLY A 9 0.57 -16.09 -8.08
N PHE A 10 -0.64 -16.06 -7.54
CA PHE A 10 -1.05 -16.94 -6.44
C PHE A 10 -1.01 -18.40 -6.84
N ALA A 11 -0.49 -19.27 -5.96
CA ALA A 11 -0.49 -20.71 -6.18
C ALA A 11 -1.90 -21.29 -6.21
N SER A 12 -2.76 -20.80 -5.31
CA SER A 12 -4.20 -21.11 -5.24
C SER A 12 -5.01 -19.80 -5.31
N PRO A 13 -5.32 -19.25 -6.50
CA PRO A 13 -5.83 -17.88 -6.65
C PRO A 13 -7.04 -17.54 -5.77
N SER A 14 -8.02 -18.44 -5.64
CA SER A 14 -9.23 -18.20 -4.84
C SER A 14 -8.95 -18.21 -3.33
N GLU A 15 -8.12 -19.13 -2.85
CA GLU A 15 -7.81 -19.27 -1.43
C GLU A 15 -6.79 -18.24 -0.98
N ASP A 16 -5.69 -18.09 -1.72
CA ASP A 16 -4.63 -17.15 -1.41
C ASP A 16 -5.12 -15.71 -1.54
N GLY A 17 -5.91 -15.41 -2.58
CA GLY A 17 -6.54 -14.11 -2.73
C GLY A 17 -7.48 -13.76 -1.58
N ALA A 18 -8.30 -14.70 -1.12
CA ALA A 18 -9.18 -14.49 0.03
C ALA A 18 -8.40 -14.28 1.34
N ARG A 19 -7.31 -15.03 1.55
CA ARG A 19 -6.42 -14.87 2.72
C ARG A 19 -5.69 -13.53 2.69
N ALA A 20 -5.13 -13.17 1.53
CA ALA A 20 -4.43 -11.91 1.32
C ALA A 20 -5.38 -10.72 1.54
N PHE A 21 -6.57 -10.74 0.94
CA PHE A 21 -7.58 -9.71 1.14
C PHE A 21 -7.95 -9.55 2.63
N ARG A 22 -8.17 -10.66 3.34
CA ARG A 22 -8.47 -10.64 4.78
C ARG A 22 -7.33 -10.02 5.59
N ALA A 23 -6.08 -10.36 5.30
CA ALA A 23 -4.92 -9.78 5.98
C ALA A 23 -4.81 -8.27 5.75
N ILE A 24 -4.98 -7.81 4.49
CA ILE A 24 -4.99 -6.39 4.16
C ILE A 24 -6.13 -5.65 4.87
N MET A 25 -7.34 -6.22 4.88
CA MET A 25 -8.48 -5.67 5.61
C MET A 25 -8.22 -5.56 7.12
N ILE A 26 -7.56 -6.55 7.72
CA ILE A 26 -7.19 -6.51 9.14
C ILE A 26 -6.15 -5.43 9.39
N ALA A 27 -5.14 -5.29 8.55
CA ALA A 27 -4.13 -4.23 8.66
C ALA A 27 -4.79 -2.84 8.61
N MET A 28 -5.69 -2.61 7.65
CA MET A 28 -6.44 -1.36 7.53
C MET A 28 -7.39 -1.11 8.70
N ALA A 29 -8.05 -2.16 9.22
CA ALA A 29 -8.98 -2.04 10.34
C ALA A 29 -8.29 -1.90 11.70
N ARG A 30 -7.00 -2.26 11.80
CA ARG A 30 -6.20 -2.24 13.04
C ARG A 30 -4.84 -1.59 12.79
N PRO A 31 -4.80 -0.25 12.66
CA PRO A 31 -3.56 0.48 12.32
C PRO A 31 -2.43 0.18 13.30
N GLY A 32 -1.22 0.01 12.77
CA GLY A 32 -0.04 -0.38 13.54
C GLY A 32 0.15 -1.89 13.74
N LYS A 33 -0.88 -2.71 13.44
CA LYS A 33 -0.73 -4.16 13.46
C LYS A 33 0.09 -4.62 12.25
N ILE A 34 1.21 -5.31 12.53
CA ILE A 34 2.04 -5.92 11.50
C ILE A 34 1.55 -7.34 11.24
N LEU A 35 1.37 -7.71 9.96
CA LEU A 35 0.88 -9.00 9.51
C LEU A 35 1.79 -9.57 8.42
N ASP A 36 1.91 -10.89 8.36
CA ASP A 36 2.61 -11.57 7.28
C ASP A 36 1.71 -11.67 6.03
N LEU A 37 2.31 -11.42 4.87
CA LEU A 37 1.68 -11.43 3.57
C LEU A 37 2.65 -12.01 2.53
N ASP A 38 2.94 -13.31 2.64
CA ASP A 38 3.90 -14.04 1.81
C ASP A 38 3.18 -15.10 0.97
N PHE A 39 2.51 -14.65 -0.10
CA PHE A 39 1.70 -15.54 -0.96
C PHE A 39 2.31 -15.74 -2.36
N LEU A 40 3.29 -14.91 -2.74
CA LEU A 40 3.92 -14.99 -4.05
C LEU A 40 5.30 -14.30 -4.06
N VAL A 41 6.08 -14.59 -5.07
CA VAL A 41 7.35 -13.91 -5.34
C VAL A 41 7.18 -13.08 -6.61
N PRO A 42 6.97 -11.75 -6.49
CA PRO A 42 6.82 -10.88 -7.65
C PRO A 42 8.16 -10.62 -8.33
N PRO A 43 8.17 -9.98 -9.51
CA PRO A 43 9.41 -9.48 -10.10
C PRO A 43 10.09 -8.43 -9.21
N GLU A 44 11.42 -8.49 -9.14
CA GLU A 44 12.18 -7.43 -8.47
C GLU A 44 11.97 -6.06 -9.16
N PRO A 45 11.93 -4.97 -8.39
CA PRO A 45 12.29 -4.83 -6.96
C PRO A 45 11.08 -4.92 -6.00
N LEU A 46 9.93 -5.41 -6.44
CA LEU A 46 8.76 -5.55 -5.56
C LEU A 46 9.01 -6.57 -4.45
N SER A 47 8.65 -6.22 -3.22
CA SER A 47 8.61 -7.17 -2.11
C SER A 47 7.44 -8.18 -2.28
N PRO A 48 7.52 -9.38 -1.69
CA PRO A 48 6.41 -10.33 -1.67
C PRO A 48 5.10 -9.73 -1.15
N ALA A 49 5.17 -8.92 -0.10
CA ALA A 49 4.01 -8.23 0.44
C ALA A 49 3.41 -7.23 -0.55
N ALA A 50 4.23 -6.38 -1.18
CA ALA A 50 3.76 -5.40 -2.15
C ALA A 50 3.16 -6.05 -3.41
N GLY A 51 3.81 -7.09 -3.93
CA GLY A 51 3.26 -7.88 -5.03
C GLY A 51 1.92 -8.50 -4.68
N THR A 52 1.80 -9.07 -3.46
CA THR A 52 0.53 -9.64 -2.97
C THR A 52 -0.56 -8.57 -2.84
N VAL A 53 -0.24 -7.37 -2.34
CA VAL A 53 -1.19 -6.24 -2.24
C VAL A 53 -1.69 -5.85 -3.63
N LEU A 54 -0.78 -5.65 -4.59
CA LEU A 54 -1.14 -5.31 -5.97
C LEU A 54 -2.04 -6.37 -6.60
N LEU A 55 -1.67 -7.65 -6.47
CA LEU A 55 -2.43 -8.76 -7.06
C LEU A 55 -3.82 -8.92 -6.43
N THR A 56 -3.96 -8.53 -5.17
CA THR A 56 -5.23 -8.65 -4.42
C THR A 56 -6.18 -7.48 -4.69
N LEU A 57 -5.66 -6.25 -4.85
CA LEU A 57 -6.47 -5.04 -4.87
C LEU A 57 -6.59 -4.39 -6.24
N CYS A 58 -5.72 -4.76 -7.20
CA CYS A 58 -5.72 -4.14 -8.52
C CYS A 58 -6.47 -5.00 -9.54
N ASP A 59 -7.18 -4.32 -10.42
CA ASP A 59 -7.96 -4.87 -11.53
C ASP A 59 -7.97 -3.88 -12.71
N PRO A 60 -8.63 -4.17 -13.85
CA PRO A 60 -8.68 -3.24 -14.98
C PRO A 60 -9.30 -1.87 -14.68
N ASP A 61 -10.14 -1.75 -13.65
CA ASP A 61 -10.82 -0.52 -13.26
C ASP A 61 -10.05 0.30 -12.20
N THR A 62 -8.93 -0.22 -11.70
CA THR A 62 -8.10 0.41 -10.67
C THR A 62 -6.75 0.87 -11.25
N PRO A 63 -6.65 2.10 -11.82
CA PRO A 63 -5.40 2.60 -12.39
C PRO A 63 -4.27 2.67 -11.36
N VAL A 64 -3.08 2.22 -11.76
CA VAL A 64 -1.90 2.12 -10.89
C VAL A 64 -0.79 3.07 -11.37
N LYS A 65 -0.12 3.75 -10.44
CA LYS A 65 1.15 4.44 -10.71
C LYS A 65 2.30 3.66 -10.07
N LEU A 66 3.21 3.21 -10.90
CA LEU A 66 4.51 2.69 -10.46
C LEU A 66 5.50 3.87 -10.41
N LEU A 67 6.05 4.19 -9.24
CA LEU A 67 7.09 5.20 -9.09
C LEU A 67 8.44 4.64 -9.55
N SER A 68 9.45 5.50 -9.71
CA SER A 68 10.68 5.14 -10.42
C SER A 68 11.46 4.00 -9.77
N THR A 69 11.41 3.88 -8.44
CA THR A 69 12.08 2.80 -7.68
C THR A 69 11.57 1.40 -8.02
N VAL A 70 10.32 1.28 -8.47
CA VAL A 70 9.69 -0.02 -8.80
C VAL A 70 9.27 -0.13 -10.27
N SER A 71 9.46 0.93 -11.06
CA SER A 71 8.98 1.01 -12.45
C SER A 71 10.01 0.45 -13.44
N ASN A 72 10.08 -0.85 -13.59
CA ASN A 72 10.82 -1.49 -14.68
C ASN A 72 9.85 -2.24 -15.63
N LYS A 73 10.41 -2.82 -16.70
CA LYS A 73 9.61 -3.52 -17.71
C LYS A 73 8.96 -4.79 -17.14
N GLU A 74 9.71 -5.54 -16.35
CA GLU A 74 9.28 -6.81 -15.75
C GLU A 74 8.09 -6.61 -14.83
N VAL A 75 8.14 -5.59 -13.97
CA VAL A 75 7.02 -5.25 -13.06
C VAL A 75 5.79 -4.77 -13.84
N LYS A 76 5.97 -3.96 -14.87
CA LYS A 76 4.86 -3.47 -15.71
C LYS A 76 4.16 -4.61 -16.45
N ASP A 77 4.94 -5.49 -17.07
CA ASP A 77 4.40 -6.63 -17.81
C ASP A 77 3.70 -7.61 -16.87
N TRP A 78 4.29 -7.87 -15.71
CA TRP A 78 3.72 -8.72 -14.67
C TRP A 78 2.40 -8.16 -14.13
N LEU A 79 2.36 -6.90 -13.76
CA LEU A 79 1.16 -6.24 -13.25
C LEU A 79 0.02 -6.29 -14.29
N ALA A 80 0.32 -5.92 -15.53
CA ALA A 80 -0.66 -5.95 -16.61
C ALA A 80 -1.17 -7.37 -16.88
N PHE A 81 -0.29 -8.37 -16.88
CA PHE A 81 -0.65 -9.76 -17.11
C PHE A 81 -1.52 -10.33 -15.97
N GLN A 82 -1.15 -10.07 -14.71
CA GLN A 82 -1.81 -10.67 -13.56
C GLN A 82 -3.13 -10.00 -13.20
N THR A 83 -3.23 -8.68 -13.38
CA THR A 83 -4.37 -7.91 -12.87
C THR A 83 -5.18 -7.24 -13.98
N GLY A 84 -4.61 -7.04 -15.15
CA GLY A 84 -5.19 -6.19 -16.20
C GLY A 84 -5.15 -4.69 -15.87
N ALA A 85 -4.58 -4.29 -14.73
CA ALA A 85 -4.53 -2.91 -14.30
C ALA A 85 -3.73 -2.03 -15.27
N VAL A 86 -4.22 -0.82 -15.51
CA VAL A 86 -3.60 0.15 -16.40
C VAL A 86 -2.67 1.06 -15.62
N THR A 87 -1.45 1.26 -16.14
CA THR A 87 -0.55 2.27 -15.56
C THR A 87 -0.94 3.68 -15.99
N THR A 88 -0.88 4.64 -15.06
CA THR A 88 -1.34 6.01 -15.28
C THR A 88 -0.46 7.05 -14.58
N GLU A 89 -0.82 8.32 -14.71
CA GLU A 89 -0.19 9.41 -13.98
C GLU A 89 -0.62 9.46 -12.51
N ALA A 90 0.25 10.00 -11.64
CA ALA A 90 0.07 9.97 -10.19
C ALA A 90 -1.27 10.54 -9.69
N HIS A 91 -1.73 11.64 -10.30
CA HIS A 91 -2.97 12.33 -9.92
C HIS A 91 -4.26 11.60 -10.39
N LEU A 92 -4.13 10.56 -11.22
CA LEU A 92 -5.25 9.75 -11.71
C LEU A 92 -5.28 8.36 -11.06
N ALA A 93 -4.19 7.93 -10.46
CA ALA A 93 -4.04 6.60 -9.91
C ALA A 93 -4.95 6.34 -8.70
N SER A 94 -5.47 5.11 -8.61
CA SER A 94 -6.15 4.59 -7.43
C SER A 94 -5.14 3.97 -6.45
N PHE A 95 -4.10 3.36 -6.98
CA PHE A 95 -2.97 2.84 -6.21
C PHE A 95 -1.66 3.44 -6.73
N VAL A 96 -0.78 3.80 -5.82
CA VAL A 96 0.57 4.30 -6.15
C VAL A 96 1.57 3.51 -5.34
N ILE A 97 2.62 2.99 -5.98
CA ILE A 97 3.65 2.21 -5.29
C ILE A 97 5.05 2.72 -5.58
N GLY A 98 5.89 2.71 -4.54
CA GLY A 98 7.30 3.10 -4.60
C GLY A 98 7.94 3.23 -3.22
N SER A 99 9.15 3.80 -3.16
CA SER A 99 9.81 4.12 -1.89
C SER A 99 9.29 5.42 -1.28
N TRP A 100 9.43 5.57 0.05
CA TRP A 100 8.92 6.76 0.75
C TRP A 100 9.40 8.09 0.16
N SER A 101 10.66 8.17 -0.23
CA SER A 101 11.26 9.40 -0.78
C SER A 101 10.55 9.95 -2.02
N GLU A 102 9.84 9.11 -2.76
CA GLU A 102 9.15 9.47 -4.00
C GLU A 102 7.70 9.97 -3.76
N PHE A 103 7.16 9.78 -2.55
CA PHE A 103 5.80 10.21 -2.23
C PHE A 103 5.67 11.67 -1.84
N ASN A 104 6.76 12.38 -1.68
CA ASN A 104 6.73 13.81 -1.34
C ASN A 104 6.75 14.69 -2.61
N PRO A 105 5.79 15.63 -2.77
CA PRO A 105 4.72 15.97 -1.84
C PRO A 105 3.48 15.06 -1.98
N ILE A 106 2.87 14.65 -0.86
CA ILE A 106 1.69 13.76 -0.83
C ILE A 106 0.47 14.38 -1.54
N ASN A 107 0.38 15.70 -1.62
CA ASN A 107 -0.74 16.40 -2.25
C ASN A 107 -0.81 16.25 -3.79
N GLN A 108 0.17 15.63 -4.41
CA GLN A 108 0.13 15.27 -5.84
C GLN A 108 -0.81 14.09 -6.15
N PHE A 109 -1.20 13.33 -5.13
CA PHE A 109 -2.07 12.16 -5.29
C PHE A 109 -3.54 12.50 -5.04
N LYS A 110 -4.44 11.66 -5.57
CA LYS A 110 -5.89 11.80 -5.35
C LYS A 110 -6.22 11.69 -3.86
N LYS A 111 -6.84 12.70 -3.31
CA LYS A 111 -7.27 12.73 -1.91
C LYS A 111 -8.78 12.67 -1.70
N GLY A 112 -9.53 12.38 -2.78
CA GLY A 112 -10.98 12.45 -2.77
C GLY A 112 -11.51 13.88 -2.82
N ASN A 113 -12.81 14.03 -2.69
CA ASN A 113 -13.48 15.33 -2.55
C ASN A 113 -14.61 15.22 -1.53
N SER A 114 -15.23 16.34 -1.15
CA SER A 114 -16.24 16.39 -0.10
C SER A 114 -17.46 15.49 -0.35
N LYS A 115 -17.78 15.23 -1.63
CA LYS A 115 -18.88 14.33 -2.02
C LYS A 115 -18.47 12.86 -2.06
N TYR A 116 -17.22 12.61 -2.43
CA TYR A 116 -16.64 11.28 -2.61
C TYR A 116 -15.24 11.20 -1.97
N PRO A 117 -15.14 11.20 -0.63
CA PRO A 117 -13.86 11.10 0.06
C PRO A 117 -13.17 9.74 -0.15
N ASP A 118 -13.95 8.71 -0.45
CA ASP A 118 -13.51 7.35 -0.78
C ASP A 118 -12.74 7.25 -2.11
N ARG A 119 -12.94 8.21 -3.03
CA ARG A 119 -12.22 8.26 -4.32
C ARG A 119 -10.82 8.85 -4.18
N SER A 120 -10.09 8.45 -3.16
CA SER A 120 -8.70 8.81 -2.90
C SER A 120 -7.75 7.70 -3.33
N ALA A 121 -6.47 8.02 -3.45
CA ALA A 121 -5.43 7.03 -3.68
C ALA A 121 -5.06 6.29 -2.39
N THR A 122 -4.66 5.04 -2.55
CA THR A 122 -3.93 4.26 -1.55
C THR A 122 -2.47 4.20 -1.97
N LEU A 123 -1.57 4.60 -1.07
CA LEU A 123 -0.13 4.63 -1.29
C LEU A 123 0.50 3.37 -0.70
N ILE A 124 1.10 2.54 -1.55
CA ILE A 124 1.81 1.31 -1.17
C ILE A 124 3.29 1.67 -1.06
N VAL A 125 3.81 1.66 0.15
CA VAL A 125 5.16 2.14 0.47
C VAL A 125 6.08 0.97 0.72
N GLU A 126 7.08 0.79 -0.14
CA GLU A 126 8.16 -0.16 0.09
C GLU A 126 9.10 0.38 1.17
N CYS A 127 9.33 -0.42 2.19
CA CYS A 127 10.17 -0.13 3.35
C CYS A 127 11.20 -1.23 3.57
N ASP A 128 12.32 -0.89 4.23
CA ASP A 128 13.33 -1.87 4.60
C ASP A 128 12.86 -2.78 5.75
N ASP A 129 12.10 -2.23 6.71
CA ASP A 129 11.61 -2.95 7.88
C ASP A 129 10.34 -2.31 8.46
N LEU A 130 9.57 -3.10 9.20
CA LEU A 130 8.39 -2.67 9.96
C LEU A 130 8.52 -3.11 11.42
N LYS A 131 8.38 -2.16 12.36
CA LYS A 131 8.45 -2.40 13.80
C LYS A 131 7.23 -1.80 14.50
N ASP A 132 6.79 -2.45 15.54
CA ASP A 132 5.77 -1.98 16.49
C ASP A 132 6.33 -0.96 17.49
N SER A 133 7.03 0.05 16.99
CA SER A 133 7.71 1.10 17.76
C SER A 133 7.77 2.40 16.97
N GLY A 134 8.08 3.51 17.61
CA GLY A 134 8.27 4.81 16.98
C GLY A 134 7.03 5.69 17.13
N MET A 135 6.24 5.89 16.09
CA MET A 135 5.05 6.74 16.14
C MET A 135 3.92 6.10 16.94
N ALA A 136 3.41 6.79 17.95
CA ALA A 136 2.21 6.38 18.68
C ALA A 136 0.96 6.69 17.85
N LEU A 137 0.11 5.67 17.63
CA LEU A 137 -1.09 5.73 16.81
C LEU A 137 -2.35 5.66 17.68
N ARG A 138 -3.33 6.49 17.36
CA ARG A 138 -4.65 6.50 17.97
C ARG A 138 -5.74 6.72 16.92
N GLY A 139 -6.91 6.13 17.13
CA GLY A 139 -8.02 6.29 16.21
C GLY A 139 -8.87 5.03 16.07
N PRO A 140 -9.76 4.99 15.08
CA PRO A 140 -10.60 3.83 14.82
C PRO A 140 -9.78 2.54 14.70
N GLY A 141 -10.24 1.46 15.34
CA GLY A 141 -9.56 0.16 15.31
C GLY A 141 -8.41 0.00 16.31
N ILE A 142 -8.09 1.04 17.09
CA ILE A 142 -7.07 1.04 18.13
C ILE A 142 -7.77 1.25 19.48
N GLU A 143 -7.65 0.28 20.41
CA GLU A 143 -8.31 0.33 21.71
C GLU A 143 -7.73 1.44 22.61
N THR A 144 -6.41 1.54 22.71
CA THR A 144 -5.71 2.55 23.52
C THR A 144 -4.64 3.28 22.73
N VAL A 145 -3.56 2.59 22.39
CA VAL A 145 -2.45 3.07 21.57
C VAL A 145 -1.84 1.88 20.83
N SER A 146 -1.41 2.12 19.61
CA SER A 146 -0.58 1.20 18.83
C SER A 146 0.67 1.94 18.38
N TYR A 147 1.69 1.24 17.93
CA TYR A 147 2.94 1.85 17.48
C TYR A 147 3.30 1.34 16.09
N LEU A 148 3.96 2.18 15.31
CA LEU A 148 4.51 1.79 14.01
C LEU A 148 5.75 2.63 13.69
N SER A 149 6.79 1.97 13.18
CA SER A 149 7.95 2.63 12.63
C SER A 149 7.60 3.30 11.30
N LEU A 150 7.42 4.62 11.32
CA LEU A 150 7.06 5.39 10.14
C LEU A 150 8.24 6.28 9.70
N PRO A 151 8.45 6.48 8.39
CA PRO A 151 9.59 7.23 7.88
C PRO A 151 9.55 8.71 8.22
N GLU A 152 8.35 9.30 8.35
CA GLU A 152 8.17 10.73 8.61
C GLU A 152 6.83 10.99 9.31
N ILE A 153 6.86 11.54 10.52
CA ILE A 153 5.65 11.75 11.32
C ILE A 153 4.81 12.92 10.80
N GLU A 154 5.46 14.02 10.43
CA GLU A 154 4.79 15.27 10.04
C GLU A 154 3.91 15.10 8.79
N ALA A 155 4.37 14.34 7.80
CA ALA A 155 3.62 14.08 6.59
C ALA A 155 2.30 13.36 6.88
N PHE A 156 2.31 12.37 7.78
CA PHE A 156 1.11 11.64 8.19
C PHE A 156 0.17 12.49 9.02
N GLN A 157 0.69 13.36 9.90
CA GLN A 157 -0.13 14.33 10.64
C GLN A 157 -0.81 15.32 9.71
N LYS A 158 -0.10 15.86 8.71
CA LYS A 158 -0.67 16.75 7.68
C LYS A 158 -1.75 16.05 6.84
N ASN A 159 -1.56 14.77 6.52
CA ASN A 159 -2.56 13.98 5.81
C ASN A 159 -3.81 13.78 6.68
N ASN A 160 -3.66 13.37 7.94
CA ASN A 160 -4.77 13.20 8.87
C ASN A 160 -5.56 14.52 9.12
N ALA A 161 -4.89 15.66 9.15
CA ALA A 161 -5.54 16.96 9.33
C ALA A 161 -6.53 17.31 8.20
N GLN A 162 -6.47 16.63 7.06
CA GLN A 162 -7.40 16.80 5.95
C GLN A 162 -8.64 15.90 6.05
N PHE A 163 -8.72 15.01 7.05
CA PHE A 163 -9.86 14.09 7.20
C PHE A 163 -11.23 14.80 7.09
N PRO A 164 -12.20 14.26 6.32
CA PRO A 164 -12.26 12.93 5.70
C PRO A 164 -11.50 12.80 4.38
N LEU A 165 -10.88 13.83 3.87
CA LEU A 165 -10.01 13.79 2.69
C LEU A 165 -8.62 13.29 3.09
N GLY A 166 -7.79 12.98 2.08
CA GLY A 166 -6.45 12.48 2.26
C GLY A 166 -6.26 11.11 1.61
N VAL A 167 -5.09 10.53 1.78
CA VAL A 167 -4.71 9.23 1.24
C VAL A 167 -4.56 8.20 2.35
N ASP A 168 -4.70 6.93 2.02
CA ASP A 168 -4.42 5.82 2.91
C ASP A 168 -3.08 5.20 2.57
N PHE A 169 -2.42 4.57 3.54
CA PHE A 169 -1.09 3.96 3.35
C PHE A 169 -1.11 2.49 3.68
N ILE A 170 -0.42 1.70 2.86
CA ILE A 170 -0.03 0.32 3.13
C ILE A 170 1.49 0.26 3.04
N PHE A 171 2.14 -0.06 4.15
CA PHE A 171 3.59 -0.22 4.22
C PHE A 171 3.93 -1.69 4.01
N CYS A 172 4.90 -1.96 3.15
CA CYS A 172 5.35 -3.31 2.79
C CYS A 172 6.84 -3.43 3.07
N ALA A 173 7.25 -4.48 3.78
CA ALA A 173 8.65 -4.77 4.07
C ALA A 173 8.88 -6.29 3.99
N GLY A 174 9.54 -6.76 2.92
CA GLY A 174 9.68 -8.19 2.66
C GLY A 174 8.30 -8.86 2.56
N SER A 175 7.99 -9.78 3.49
CA SER A 175 6.69 -10.45 3.57
C SER A 175 5.70 -9.79 4.55
N LYS A 176 6.02 -8.63 5.12
CA LYS A 176 5.21 -7.99 6.15
C LYS A 176 4.46 -6.79 5.61
N ILE A 177 3.23 -6.58 6.13
CA ILE A 177 2.45 -5.38 5.91
C ILE A 177 2.03 -4.74 7.23
N ALA A 178 1.87 -3.43 7.20
CA ALA A 178 1.11 -2.63 8.16
C ALA A 178 0.36 -1.55 7.40
N ALA A 179 -0.71 -1.00 7.97
CA ALA A 179 -1.47 0.04 7.32
C ALA A 179 -1.71 1.26 8.22
N LEU A 180 -1.89 2.40 7.59
CA LEU A 180 -2.21 3.66 8.23
C LEU A 180 -3.32 4.36 7.44
N PRO A 181 -4.59 4.16 7.82
CA PRO A 181 -5.70 4.92 7.27
C PRO A 181 -5.60 6.41 7.62
N ARG A 182 -6.11 7.27 6.74
CA ARG A 182 -6.15 8.72 6.94
C ARG A 182 -6.85 9.18 8.23
N SER A 183 -7.72 8.34 8.79
CA SER A 183 -8.41 8.60 10.06
C SER A 183 -7.53 8.39 11.30
N THR A 184 -6.38 7.75 11.15
CA THR A 184 -5.46 7.46 12.25
C THR A 184 -4.63 8.68 12.59
N LYS A 185 -4.60 9.04 13.87
CA LYS A 185 -3.78 10.13 14.40
C LYS A 185 -2.46 9.57 14.91
N GLY A 186 -1.37 10.24 14.54
CA GLY A 186 -0.04 9.89 15.01
C GLY A 186 0.61 11.01 15.82
N THR A 187 1.27 10.63 16.91
CA THR A 187 2.02 11.53 17.78
C THR A 187 3.42 11.00 18.04
N LYS A 188 4.37 11.89 18.28
CA LYS A 188 5.63 11.49 18.92
C LYS A 188 5.32 11.14 20.38
N ASP A 189 5.84 10.01 20.83
CA ASP A 189 5.96 9.74 22.27
C ASP A 189 6.98 10.66 22.92
#